data_318651fc435213160822b0d8d8902ddd
#
_entry.id   318651fc435213160822b0d8d8902ddd
#
_cell.length_a   1.000
_cell.length_b   1.000
_cell.length_c   1.000
_cell.angle_alpha   90.00
_cell.angle_beta   90.00
_cell.angle_gamma   90.00
#
_symmetry.space_group_name_H-M   'P 1'
#
loop_
_entity.id
_entity.type
_entity.pdbx_description
1 polymer ?
#
loop_
_entity_poly.entity_id
_entity_poly.type
_entity_poly.pdbx_seq_one_letter_code
_entity_poly.pdbx_strand_id
1 'polypeptide(L)'
;MPDPNSGNVAWVLVSAALVLFMTPGLAFFYGGMDRTRNVLNMLMMNFYCVLVIPVLWVLVGFSLSQNPFGNDWIGNLDAFMLDGIGLGDNGGTLAVVAYLGMFAAITPALISGAVADRMKFSAWAIFVPVWSLLVYVPIFKWVFGGWLFQRGSLDFAGGTAIHVNAGIAALAAVLVLGKRRGWPQEGHPPHSMPLVMIGTGILWFGWFGFNAGSALGANGQAAQAFMNTFLAAAAAGLAWILIEWKRDGHPTNLGAASGIVAGLVAITPAAGFVSGASPIWIGLIAGAACCYAVRLKNRYGFDDALDVVGVHFVGGLVGSLLIGFFADPDFFAGVVAPFREGLFYGGNLRLLGEQALANGVAIVWSFALTFGIMILLKKTIGVRVEVEAEATGLDLALHGETAYHSGGLH
;
A
#
# COMPACT_ATOMS: atom_id res chain seq x y z
N MET A 1 3.52 -22.59 2.37
CA MET A 1 2.06 -22.82 2.35
C MET A 1 1.58 -23.09 3.74
N PRO A 2 0.41 -22.60 4.16
CA PRO A 2 -0.14 -22.93 5.47
C PRO A 2 -0.42 -24.43 5.56
N ASP A 3 -0.39 -24.96 6.79
CA ASP A 3 -1.00 -26.27 7.07
C ASP A 3 -2.46 -26.21 6.59
N PRO A 4 -2.91 -27.09 5.68
CA PRO A 4 -4.22 -27.00 5.04
C PRO A 4 -5.38 -27.46 5.95
N ASN A 5 -5.32 -27.18 7.24
CA ASN A 5 -6.46 -27.39 8.12
C ASN A 5 -7.57 -26.36 7.83
N SER A 6 -8.82 -26.74 8.08
CA SER A 6 -9.99 -25.92 7.77
C SER A 6 -9.97 -24.54 8.46
N GLY A 7 -9.40 -24.46 9.66
CA GLY A 7 -9.27 -23.18 10.40
C GLY A 7 -8.34 -22.20 9.69
N ASN A 8 -7.18 -22.68 9.21
CA ASN A 8 -6.23 -21.86 8.47
C ASN A 8 -6.80 -21.40 7.13
N VAL A 9 -7.44 -22.31 6.38
CA VAL A 9 -8.10 -21.95 5.11
C VAL A 9 -9.20 -20.91 5.33
N ALA A 10 -10.05 -21.11 6.33
CA ALA A 10 -11.10 -20.15 6.68
C ALA A 10 -10.51 -18.78 7.04
N TRP A 11 -9.41 -18.74 7.82
CA TRP A 11 -8.73 -17.48 8.18
C TRP A 11 -8.19 -16.76 6.95
N VAL A 12 -7.54 -17.46 6.04
CA VAL A 12 -7.00 -16.85 4.80
C VAL A 12 -8.11 -16.35 3.90
N LEU A 13 -9.21 -17.08 3.74
CA LEU A 13 -10.37 -16.65 2.93
C LEU A 13 -11.04 -15.41 3.52
N VAL A 14 -11.27 -15.37 4.84
CA VAL A 14 -11.81 -14.17 5.51
C VAL A 14 -10.84 -13.01 5.37
N SER A 15 -9.55 -13.25 5.56
CA SER A 15 -8.51 -12.22 5.38
C SER A 15 -8.47 -11.69 3.94
N ALA A 16 -8.63 -12.56 2.93
CA ALA A 16 -8.74 -12.13 1.53
C ALA A 16 -9.94 -11.20 1.30
N ALA A 17 -11.10 -11.52 1.87
CA ALA A 17 -12.28 -10.67 1.79
C ALA A 17 -12.08 -9.32 2.49
N LEU A 18 -11.40 -9.31 3.65
CA LEU A 18 -11.04 -8.08 4.36
C LEU A 18 -10.10 -7.20 3.52
N VAL A 19 -9.09 -7.78 2.89
CA VAL A 19 -8.15 -7.04 2.02
C VAL A 19 -8.86 -6.52 0.75
N LEU A 20 -9.75 -7.33 0.13
CA LEU A 20 -10.58 -6.84 -0.98
C LEU A 20 -11.35 -5.58 -0.57
N PHE A 21 -11.94 -5.58 0.62
CA PHE A 21 -12.72 -4.46 1.13
C PHE A 21 -11.90 -3.20 1.38
N MET A 22 -10.58 -3.33 1.56
CA MET A 22 -9.68 -2.17 1.70
C MET A 22 -9.61 -1.32 0.44
N THR A 23 -9.72 -1.89 -0.76
CA THR A 23 -9.64 -1.08 -1.99
C THR A 23 -10.85 -0.15 -2.15
N PRO A 24 -12.11 -0.57 -1.96
CA PRO A 24 -13.23 0.36 -1.77
C PRO A 24 -13.02 1.36 -0.63
N GLY A 25 -12.47 0.91 0.50
CA GLY A 25 -12.12 1.81 1.62
C GLY A 25 -11.15 2.91 1.22
N LEU A 26 -10.11 2.55 0.46
CA LEU A 26 -9.14 3.48 -0.12
C LEU A 26 -9.83 4.45 -1.10
N ALA A 27 -10.71 3.93 -1.95
CA ALA A 27 -11.48 4.74 -2.88
C ALA A 27 -12.32 5.81 -2.17
N PHE A 28 -12.96 5.49 -1.05
CA PHE A 28 -13.69 6.46 -0.23
C PHE A 28 -12.75 7.40 0.54
N PHE A 29 -11.64 6.90 1.08
CA PHE A 29 -10.64 7.72 1.76
C PHE A 29 -10.08 8.79 0.80
N TYR A 30 -9.61 8.37 -0.37
CA TYR A 30 -9.09 9.28 -1.39
C TYR A 30 -10.21 10.13 -2.02
N GLY A 31 -11.35 9.52 -2.36
CA GLY A 31 -12.47 10.23 -2.93
C GLY A 31 -13.02 11.33 -2.03
N GLY A 32 -13.04 11.10 -0.70
CA GLY A 32 -13.42 12.13 0.26
C GLY A 32 -12.42 13.29 0.36
N MET A 33 -11.12 13.02 0.15
CA MET A 33 -10.08 14.05 0.10
C MET A 33 -10.02 14.79 -1.24
N ASP A 34 -10.46 14.16 -2.32
CA ASP A 34 -10.45 14.72 -3.66
C ASP A 34 -11.50 15.84 -3.81
N ARG A 35 -11.57 16.49 -4.96
CA ARG A 35 -12.60 17.51 -5.26
C ARG A 35 -13.94 16.84 -5.56
N THR A 36 -15.04 17.50 -5.21
CA THR A 36 -16.43 17.04 -5.46
C THR A 36 -16.68 16.53 -6.88
N ARG A 37 -16.02 17.12 -7.88
CA ARG A 37 -16.18 16.83 -9.31
C ARG A 37 -15.20 15.80 -9.88
N ASN A 38 -14.40 15.16 -9.01
CA ASN A 38 -13.38 14.16 -9.38
C ASN A 38 -13.54 12.87 -8.56
N VAL A 39 -14.54 12.81 -7.69
CA VAL A 39 -14.72 11.70 -6.76
C VAL A 39 -15.01 10.39 -7.48
N LEU A 40 -15.84 10.40 -8.53
CA LEU A 40 -16.16 9.20 -9.30
C LEU A 40 -14.95 8.73 -10.12
N ASN A 41 -14.16 9.65 -10.66
CA ASN A 41 -12.90 9.31 -11.30
C ASN A 41 -11.94 8.61 -10.31
N MET A 42 -11.83 9.10 -9.09
CA MET A 42 -11.01 8.47 -8.05
C MET A 42 -11.54 7.06 -7.69
N LEU A 43 -12.85 6.90 -7.52
CA LEU A 43 -13.45 5.58 -7.31
C LEU A 43 -13.14 4.64 -8.48
N MET A 44 -13.34 5.11 -9.72
CA MET A 44 -13.09 4.32 -10.92
C MET A 44 -11.63 3.88 -11.03
N MET A 45 -10.66 4.76 -10.72
CA MET A 45 -9.24 4.39 -10.74
C MET A 45 -8.91 3.26 -9.75
N ASN A 46 -9.53 3.26 -8.57
CA ASN A 46 -9.34 2.22 -7.55
C ASN A 46 -10.08 0.92 -7.92
N PHE A 47 -11.35 1.00 -8.31
CA PHE A 47 -12.11 -0.18 -8.73
C PHE A 47 -11.52 -0.84 -9.98
N TYR A 48 -10.95 -0.06 -10.90
CA TYR A 48 -10.24 -0.61 -12.06
C TYR A 48 -9.10 -1.54 -11.64
N CYS A 49 -8.36 -1.22 -10.57
CA CYS A 49 -7.32 -2.10 -10.06
C CYS A 49 -7.89 -3.45 -9.60
N VAL A 50 -9.04 -3.44 -8.91
CA VAL A 50 -9.72 -4.67 -8.48
C VAL A 50 -10.30 -5.47 -9.66
N LEU A 51 -10.65 -4.82 -10.75
CA LEU A 51 -11.17 -5.49 -11.95
C LEU A 51 -10.06 -6.14 -12.78
N VAL A 52 -8.95 -5.43 -12.99
CA VAL A 52 -7.91 -5.88 -13.94
C VAL A 52 -6.85 -6.75 -13.28
N ILE A 53 -6.42 -6.41 -12.07
CA ILE A 53 -5.26 -7.07 -11.46
C ILE A 53 -5.54 -8.51 -11.02
N PRO A 54 -6.69 -8.89 -10.44
CA PRO A 54 -6.96 -10.30 -10.13
C PRO A 54 -6.96 -11.19 -11.37
N VAL A 55 -7.44 -10.69 -12.51
CA VAL A 55 -7.37 -11.42 -13.79
C VAL A 55 -5.92 -11.61 -14.21
N LEU A 56 -5.13 -10.53 -14.21
CA LEU A 56 -3.70 -10.58 -14.54
C LEU A 56 -2.91 -11.46 -13.56
N TRP A 57 -3.28 -11.44 -12.28
CA TRP A 57 -2.68 -12.25 -11.23
C TRP A 57 -2.85 -13.73 -11.49
N VAL A 58 -4.07 -14.17 -11.81
CA VAL A 58 -4.37 -15.56 -12.15
C VAL A 58 -3.69 -15.97 -13.45
N LEU A 59 -3.68 -15.10 -14.47
CA LEU A 59 -3.06 -15.40 -15.73
C LEU A 59 -1.55 -15.66 -15.60
N VAL A 60 -0.82 -14.72 -15.01
CA VAL A 60 0.65 -14.78 -14.99
C VAL A 60 1.27 -14.31 -13.64
N GLY A 61 0.65 -13.36 -12.95
CA GLY A 61 1.25 -12.67 -11.82
C GLY A 61 1.62 -13.61 -10.68
N PHE A 62 0.74 -14.54 -10.34
CA PHE A 62 1.00 -15.54 -9.30
C PHE A 62 2.22 -16.40 -9.64
N SER A 63 2.24 -16.98 -10.83
CA SER A 63 3.33 -17.85 -11.29
C SER A 63 4.68 -17.11 -11.32
N LEU A 64 4.68 -15.86 -11.76
CA LEU A 64 5.91 -15.04 -11.83
C LEU A 64 6.42 -14.54 -10.47
N SER A 65 5.56 -14.49 -9.44
CA SER A 65 5.89 -13.90 -8.15
C SER A 65 6.13 -14.91 -7.03
N GLN A 66 5.66 -16.16 -7.15
CA GLN A 66 5.69 -17.13 -6.07
C GLN A 66 6.82 -18.16 -6.16
N ASN A 67 7.23 -18.70 -5.02
CA ASN A 67 8.02 -19.92 -4.95
C ASN A 67 7.09 -21.16 -4.93
N PRO A 68 7.50 -22.31 -5.49
CA PRO A 68 8.85 -22.63 -6.00
C PRO A 68 9.11 -22.27 -7.46
N PHE A 69 8.24 -21.48 -8.11
CA PHE A 69 8.32 -21.19 -9.55
C PHE A 69 9.55 -20.35 -9.90
N GLY A 70 10.31 -20.76 -10.91
CA GLY A 70 11.45 -20.05 -11.45
C GLY A 70 12.68 -20.03 -10.55
N ASN A 71 13.25 -18.85 -10.36
CA ASN A 71 14.46 -18.61 -9.56
C ASN A 71 14.25 -17.47 -8.55
N ASP A 72 15.31 -17.06 -7.85
CA ASP A 72 15.24 -16.03 -6.79
C ASP A 72 14.93 -14.62 -7.31
N TRP A 73 14.99 -14.39 -8.62
CA TRP A 73 14.76 -13.10 -9.27
C TRP A 73 13.39 -12.98 -9.89
N ILE A 74 12.91 -14.05 -10.54
CA ILE A 74 11.60 -14.08 -11.20
C ILE A 74 11.08 -15.51 -11.25
N GLY A 75 9.77 -15.67 -11.14
CA GLY A 75 9.08 -16.95 -11.41
C GLY A 75 9.11 -17.33 -12.86
N ASN A 76 8.52 -18.46 -13.16
CA ASN A 76 8.31 -18.95 -14.54
C ASN A 76 6.79 -19.05 -14.85
N LEU A 77 6.40 -19.77 -15.86
CA LEU A 77 5.00 -19.93 -16.27
C LEU A 77 4.41 -21.32 -15.92
N ASP A 78 5.03 -22.06 -14.99
CA ASP A 78 4.57 -23.42 -14.63
C ASP A 78 3.16 -23.42 -14.01
N ALA A 79 2.75 -22.32 -13.37
CA ALA A 79 1.40 -22.12 -12.87
C ALA A 79 0.59 -21.10 -13.69
N PHE A 80 0.88 -20.97 -15.00
CA PHE A 80 0.10 -20.13 -15.90
C PHE A 80 -1.38 -20.51 -15.86
N MET A 81 -2.27 -19.53 -15.67
CA MET A 81 -3.71 -19.75 -15.49
C MET A 81 -4.06 -20.69 -14.34
N LEU A 82 -3.21 -20.75 -13.30
CA LEU A 82 -3.28 -21.64 -12.15
C LEU A 82 -3.17 -23.15 -12.52
N ASP A 83 -2.50 -23.46 -13.62
CA ASP A 83 -2.25 -24.88 -13.98
C ASP A 83 -1.56 -25.61 -12.83
N GLY A 84 -2.02 -26.84 -12.55
CA GLY A 84 -1.56 -27.64 -11.43
C GLY A 84 -2.04 -27.19 -10.04
N ILE A 85 -2.78 -26.09 -9.92
CA ILE A 85 -3.33 -25.59 -8.64
C ILE A 85 -4.81 -25.95 -8.56
N GLY A 86 -5.17 -26.79 -7.62
CA GLY A 86 -6.53 -27.31 -7.46
C GLY A 86 -6.95 -27.46 -5.98
N LEU A 87 -7.81 -28.44 -5.73
CA LEU A 87 -8.39 -28.70 -4.41
C LEU A 87 -7.60 -29.72 -3.58
N GLY A 88 -6.44 -30.20 -4.09
CA GLY A 88 -5.69 -31.32 -3.49
C GLY A 88 -5.18 -31.05 -2.05
N ASP A 89 -5.00 -29.80 -1.68
CA ASP A 89 -4.56 -29.34 -0.35
C ASP A 89 -5.71 -28.71 0.44
N ASN A 90 -6.91 -29.23 0.33
CA ASN A 90 -8.13 -28.66 0.92
C ASN A 90 -8.40 -27.19 0.50
N GLY A 91 -7.90 -26.79 -0.68
CA GLY A 91 -8.05 -25.45 -1.22
C GLY A 91 -7.13 -24.39 -0.59
N GLY A 92 -6.15 -24.79 0.21
CA GLY A 92 -5.24 -23.88 0.90
C GLY A 92 -4.44 -23.01 -0.08
N THR A 93 -3.90 -23.59 -1.14
CA THR A 93 -3.18 -22.84 -2.17
C THR A 93 -4.09 -21.85 -2.89
N LEU A 94 -5.32 -22.25 -3.25
CA LEU A 94 -6.30 -21.34 -3.88
C LEU A 94 -6.67 -20.17 -2.97
N ALA A 95 -6.82 -20.42 -1.65
CA ALA A 95 -7.06 -19.36 -0.68
C ALA A 95 -5.90 -18.36 -0.64
N VAL A 96 -4.65 -18.83 -0.69
CA VAL A 96 -3.45 -17.98 -0.77
C VAL A 96 -3.40 -17.22 -2.10
N VAL A 97 -3.71 -17.86 -3.22
CA VAL A 97 -3.81 -17.18 -4.54
C VAL A 97 -4.78 -16.00 -4.46
N ALA A 98 -5.98 -16.24 -3.92
CA ALA A 98 -6.98 -15.20 -3.75
C ALA A 98 -6.48 -14.07 -2.81
N TYR A 99 -5.91 -14.43 -1.67
CA TYR A 99 -5.38 -13.50 -0.67
C TYR A 99 -4.29 -12.59 -1.26
N LEU A 100 -3.27 -13.16 -1.88
CA LEU A 100 -2.17 -12.40 -2.47
C LEU A 100 -2.59 -11.61 -3.72
N GLY A 101 -3.61 -12.07 -4.44
CA GLY A 101 -4.23 -11.32 -5.53
C GLY A 101 -4.84 -10.00 -5.08
N MET A 102 -5.38 -9.93 -3.85
CA MET A 102 -5.90 -8.69 -3.28
C MET A 102 -4.78 -7.69 -2.95
N PHE A 103 -3.62 -8.19 -2.51
CA PHE A 103 -2.42 -7.36 -2.33
C PHE A 103 -1.92 -6.79 -3.66
N ALA A 104 -1.88 -7.62 -4.68
CA ALA A 104 -1.51 -7.19 -6.02
C ALA A 104 -2.46 -6.09 -6.56
N ALA A 105 -3.76 -6.18 -6.24
CA ALA A 105 -4.77 -5.21 -6.67
C ALA A 105 -4.67 -3.87 -5.94
N ILE A 106 -4.51 -3.87 -4.61
CA ILE A 106 -4.46 -2.63 -3.83
C ILE A 106 -3.16 -1.85 -4.04
N THR A 107 -2.06 -2.51 -4.35
CA THR A 107 -0.75 -1.84 -4.45
C THR A 107 -0.73 -0.73 -5.52
N PRO A 108 -1.10 -0.94 -6.78
CA PRO A 108 -1.21 0.16 -7.75
C PRO A 108 -2.31 1.15 -7.38
N ALA A 109 -3.40 0.73 -6.72
CA ALA A 109 -4.48 1.61 -6.28
C ALA A 109 -3.96 2.73 -5.34
N LEU A 110 -2.95 2.44 -4.50
CA LEU A 110 -2.32 3.45 -3.64
C LEU A 110 -1.75 4.63 -4.45
N ILE A 111 -1.19 4.37 -5.64
CA ILE A 111 -0.57 5.40 -6.49
C ILE A 111 -1.61 6.41 -6.98
N SER A 112 -2.89 6.01 -7.11
CA SER A 112 -3.96 6.87 -7.63
C SER A 112 -4.10 8.17 -6.83
N GLY A 113 -3.88 8.12 -5.53
CA GLY A 113 -3.95 9.30 -4.66
C GLY A 113 -2.95 10.40 -5.03
N ALA A 114 -1.76 10.04 -5.51
CA ALA A 114 -0.76 11.01 -5.90
C ALA A 114 -1.08 11.72 -7.22
N VAL A 115 -1.69 11.02 -8.17
CA VAL A 115 -1.99 11.49 -9.53
C VAL A 115 -3.41 12.04 -9.69
N ALA A 116 -4.13 12.15 -8.60
CA ALA A 116 -5.49 12.67 -8.54
C ALA A 116 -5.65 14.01 -9.27
N ASP A 117 -6.87 14.31 -9.70
CA ASP A 117 -7.30 15.54 -10.38
C ASP A 117 -6.79 15.77 -11.81
N ARG A 118 -5.80 14.98 -12.32
CA ARG A 118 -5.15 15.34 -13.59
C ARG A 118 -4.67 14.20 -14.47
N MET A 119 -4.67 12.95 -14.00
CA MET A 119 -4.25 11.83 -14.84
C MET A 119 -5.37 11.37 -15.78
N LYS A 120 -5.06 11.12 -17.06
CA LYS A 120 -5.99 10.49 -18.00
C LYS A 120 -6.32 9.07 -17.56
N PHE A 121 -7.61 8.71 -17.54
CA PHE A 121 -8.02 7.34 -17.20
C PHE A 121 -7.45 6.30 -18.18
N SER A 122 -7.35 6.61 -19.48
CA SER A 122 -6.74 5.73 -20.48
C SER A 122 -5.26 5.46 -20.19
N ALA A 123 -4.52 6.46 -19.70
CA ALA A 123 -3.14 6.25 -19.27
C ALA A 123 -3.05 5.41 -18.00
N TRP A 124 -3.94 5.63 -17.04
CA TRP A 124 -4.06 4.81 -15.84
C TRP A 124 -4.37 3.34 -16.18
N ALA A 125 -5.29 3.11 -17.12
CA ALA A 125 -5.70 1.77 -17.54
C ALA A 125 -4.55 0.95 -18.15
N ILE A 126 -3.58 1.59 -18.81
CA ILE A 126 -2.38 0.92 -19.32
C ILE A 126 -1.28 0.86 -18.25
N PHE A 127 -1.15 1.93 -17.44
CA PHE A 127 -0.17 2.00 -16.37
C PHE A 127 -0.30 0.86 -15.37
N VAL A 128 -1.50 0.60 -14.87
CA VAL A 128 -1.76 -0.37 -13.79
C VAL A 128 -1.28 -1.79 -14.15
N PRO A 129 -1.70 -2.42 -15.25
CA PRO A 129 -1.24 -3.78 -15.59
C PRO A 129 0.27 -3.83 -15.93
N VAL A 130 0.80 -2.84 -16.63
CA VAL A 130 2.22 -2.80 -16.99
C VAL A 130 3.09 -2.62 -15.74
N TRP A 131 2.72 -1.68 -14.86
CA TRP A 131 3.43 -1.44 -13.61
C TRP A 131 3.39 -2.66 -12.69
N SER A 132 2.24 -3.31 -12.60
CA SER A 132 2.10 -4.50 -11.75
C SER A 132 3.01 -5.64 -12.19
N LEU A 133 3.14 -5.88 -13.49
CA LEU A 133 4.03 -6.94 -14.00
C LEU A 133 5.51 -6.58 -13.92
N LEU A 134 5.88 -5.33 -14.25
CA LEU A 134 7.29 -4.93 -14.35
C LEU A 134 7.88 -4.45 -13.02
N VAL A 135 7.06 -3.94 -12.12
CA VAL A 135 7.52 -3.35 -10.85
C VAL A 135 7.09 -4.18 -9.65
N TYR A 136 5.78 -4.40 -9.49
CA TYR A 136 5.25 -5.09 -8.31
C TYR A 136 5.70 -6.55 -8.25
N VAL A 137 5.50 -7.31 -9.31
CA VAL A 137 5.79 -8.76 -9.36
C VAL A 137 7.26 -9.07 -9.02
N PRO A 138 8.27 -8.42 -9.61
CA PRO A 138 9.66 -8.66 -9.24
C PRO A 138 9.96 -8.30 -7.78
N ILE A 139 9.53 -7.12 -7.31
CA ILE A 139 9.78 -6.71 -5.91
C ILE A 139 9.10 -7.69 -4.95
N PHE A 140 7.86 -8.09 -5.23
CA PHE A 140 7.15 -9.08 -4.42
C PHE A 140 7.93 -10.41 -4.35
N LYS A 141 8.40 -10.92 -5.48
CA LYS A 141 9.23 -12.14 -5.53
C LYS A 141 10.48 -11.98 -4.67
N TRP A 142 11.22 -10.88 -4.81
CA TRP A 142 12.48 -10.67 -4.10
C TRP A 142 12.30 -10.62 -2.59
N VAL A 143 11.23 -9.96 -2.13
CA VAL A 143 10.94 -9.71 -0.72
C VAL A 143 10.31 -10.92 -0.03
N PHE A 144 9.43 -11.67 -0.71
CA PHE A 144 8.65 -12.77 -0.13
C PHE A 144 9.13 -14.17 -0.52
N GLY A 145 10.43 -14.36 -0.73
CA GLY A 145 11.01 -15.68 -0.93
C GLY A 145 12.16 -15.72 -1.92
N GLY A 146 12.44 -14.61 -2.60
CA GLY A 146 13.58 -14.48 -3.49
C GLY A 146 14.84 -14.02 -2.77
N TRP A 147 15.77 -13.43 -3.51
CA TRP A 147 17.14 -13.16 -3.06
C TRP A 147 17.24 -12.19 -1.87
N LEU A 148 16.31 -11.21 -1.72
CA LEU A 148 16.31 -10.32 -0.56
C LEU A 148 15.88 -11.07 0.71
N PHE A 149 14.83 -11.90 0.60
CA PHE A 149 14.40 -12.76 1.69
C PHE A 149 15.50 -13.71 2.15
N GLN A 150 16.21 -14.34 1.21
CA GLN A 150 17.29 -15.28 1.51
C GLN A 150 18.49 -14.60 2.16
N ARG A 151 18.68 -13.30 1.98
CA ARG A 151 19.67 -12.49 2.72
C ARG A 151 19.26 -12.22 4.16
N GLY A 152 17.98 -12.39 4.49
CA GLY A 152 17.44 -12.16 5.83
C GLY A 152 16.75 -10.81 6.00
N SER A 153 16.35 -10.12 4.91
CA SER A 153 15.43 -8.99 5.04
C SER A 153 14.05 -9.49 5.46
N LEU A 154 13.37 -8.73 6.31
CA LEU A 154 12.06 -9.04 6.86
C LEU A 154 11.02 -8.08 6.31
N ASP A 155 9.91 -8.63 5.81
CA ASP A 155 8.70 -7.88 5.46
C ASP A 155 7.50 -8.79 5.69
N PHE A 156 6.72 -8.54 6.74
CA PHE A 156 5.65 -9.46 7.13
C PHE A 156 4.46 -9.41 6.17
N ALA A 157 4.03 -8.21 5.83
CA ALA A 157 2.82 -8.01 5.04
C ALA A 157 2.96 -6.96 3.91
N GLY A 158 4.18 -6.51 3.58
CA GLY A 158 4.39 -5.66 2.40
C GLY A 158 4.76 -4.21 2.69
N GLY A 159 5.45 -3.92 3.79
CA GLY A 159 5.97 -2.59 4.04
C GLY A 159 6.91 -2.11 2.94
N THR A 160 7.85 -2.95 2.53
CA THR A 160 8.75 -2.71 1.40
C THR A 160 8.07 -3.01 0.07
N ALA A 161 7.46 -4.21 -0.05
CA ALA A 161 6.91 -4.69 -1.32
C ALA A 161 5.69 -3.89 -1.79
N ILE A 162 4.93 -3.29 -0.89
CA ILE A 162 3.69 -2.56 -1.18
C ILE A 162 3.87 -1.08 -0.93
N HIS A 163 4.16 -0.67 0.34
CA HIS A 163 4.08 0.74 0.72
C HIS A 163 5.28 1.57 0.24
N VAL A 164 6.51 1.12 0.46
CA VAL A 164 7.71 1.79 -0.08
C VAL A 164 7.65 1.79 -1.61
N ASN A 165 7.30 0.66 -2.20
CA ASN A 165 7.16 0.48 -3.64
C ASN A 165 6.14 1.46 -4.25
N ALA A 166 4.87 1.44 -3.77
CA ALA A 166 3.83 2.33 -4.30
C ALA A 166 4.12 3.81 -4.01
N GLY A 167 4.67 4.12 -2.83
CA GLY A 167 4.96 5.50 -2.45
C GLY A 167 6.08 6.14 -3.27
N ILE A 168 7.14 5.39 -3.60
CA ILE A 168 8.20 5.91 -4.46
C ILE A 168 7.78 5.93 -5.94
N ALA A 169 6.93 4.98 -6.38
CA ALA A 169 6.28 5.03 -7.69
C ALA A 169 5.40 6.27 -7.82
N ALA A 170 4.66 6.63 -6.78
CA ALA A 170 3.87 7.86 -6.73
C ALA A 170 4.75 9.10 -6.97
N LEU A 171 5.92 9.19 -6.30
CA LEU A 171 6.86 10.27 -6.54
C LEU A 171 7.33 10.32 -8.00
N ALA A 172 7.74 9.18 -8.56
CA ALA A 172 8.17 9.11 -9.96
C ALA A 172 7.04 9.55 -10.93
N ALA A 173 5.82 9.11 -10.67
CA ALA A 173 4.66 9.44 -11.49
C ALA A 173 4.34 10.94 -11.47
N VAL A 174 4.32 11.58 -10.29
CA VAL A 174 4.00 13.01 -10.20
C VAL A 174 5.07 13.91 -10.80
N LEU A 175 6.34 13.51 -10.77
CA LEU A 175 7.42 14.24 -11.42
C LEU A 175 7.24 14.30 -12.96
N VAL A 176 6.70 13.24 -13.57
CA VAL A 176 6.42 13.19 -15.02
C VAL A 176 5.10 13.88 -15.37
N LEU A 177 4.07 13.66 -14.53
CA LEU A 177 2.71 14.21 -14.73
C LEU A 177 2.66 15.74 -14.56
N GLY A 178 3.45 16.25 -13.62
CA GLY A 178 3.49 17.67 -13.29
C GLY A 178 2.45 18.10 -12.25
N LYS A 179 2.46 19.38 -11.92
CA LYS A 179 1.64 19.98 -10.86
C LYS A 179 0.20 20.20 -11.33
N ARG A 180 -0.77 20.09 -10.39
CA ARG A 180 -2.17 20.51 -10.62
C ARG A 180 -2.23 22.00 -10.89
N ARG A 181 -3.27 22.41 -11.59
CA ARG A 181 -3.55 23.82 -11.81
C ARG A 181 -3.75 24.52 -10.46
N GLY A 182 -3.12 25.70 -10.31
CA GLY A 182 -3.19 26.50 -9.08
C GLY A 182 -2.32 26.02 -7.91
N TRP A 183 -1.74 24.82 -7.99
CA TRP A 183 -0.86 24.33 -6.93
C TRP A 183 0.50 25.07 -6.91
N PRO A 184 1.06 25.45 -5.75
CA PRO A 184 0.56 25.22 -4.37
C PRO A 184 -0.29 26.38 -3.81
N GLN A 185 -0.59 27.41 -4.59
CA GLN A 185 -1.25 28.63 -4.11
C GLN A 185 -2.73 28.42 -3.80
N GLU A 186 -3.41 27.59 -4.58
CA GLU A 186 -4.80 27.22 -4.34
C GLU A 186 -4.84 26.00 -3.41
N GLY A 187 -5.49 26.14 -2.26
CA GLY A 187 -5.75 25.03 -1.35
C GLY A 187 -6.76 24.06 -1.97
N HIS A 188 -6.54 22.78 -1.74
CA HIS A 188 -7.48 21.73 -2.16
C HIS A 188 -8.01 20.98 -0.90
N PRO A 189 -8.97 21.60 -0.16
CA PRO A 189 -9.52 20.96 1.04
C PRO A 189 -10.34 19.73 0.63
N PRO A 190 -10.39 18.71 1.50
CA PRO A 190 -11.26 17.56 1.33
C PRO A 190 -12.72 17.99 1.13
N HIS A 191 -13.40 17.45 0.11
CA HIS A 191 -14.79 17.81 -0.10
C HIS A 191 -15.74 17.11 0.89
N SER A 192 -15.36 15.96 1.42
CA SER A 192 -16.20 15.17 2.33
C SER A 192 -15.40 14.47 3.42
N MET A 193 -15.25 15.12 4.56
CA MET A 193 -14.61 14.50 5.73
C MET A 193 -15.35 13.25 6.22
N PRO A 194 -16.71 13.14 6.20
CA PRO A 194 -17.37 11.88 6.52
C PRO A 194 -16.92 10.71 5.64
N LEU A 195 -16.74 10.89 4.33
CA LEU A 195 -16.22 9.83 3.44
C LEU A 195 -14.77 9.46 3.79
N VAL A 196 -13.93 10.44 4.11
CA VAL A 196 -12.54 10.19 4.59
C VAL A 196 -12.55 9.31 5.84
N MET A 197 -13.40 9.63 6.82
CA MET A 197 -13.47 8.88 8.08
C MET A 197 -14.05 7.48 7.88
N ILE A 198 -15.06 7.31 7.03
CA ILE A 198 -15.61 6.00 6.65
C ILE A 198 -14.52 5.17 5.95
N GLY A 199 -13.83 5.75 4.97
CA GLY A 199 -12.70 5.11 4.30
C GLY A 199 -11.60 4.69 5.27
N THR A 200 -11.26 5.55 6.21
CA THR A 200 -10.28 5.23 7.28
C THR A 200 -10.73 4.05 8.13
N GLY A 201 -11.99 4.01 8.54
CA GLY A 201 -12.55 2.90 9.33
C GLY A 201 -12.52 1.57 8.56
N ILE A 202 -12.88 1.59 7.27
CA ILE A 202 -12.83 0.42 6.39
C ILE A 202 -11.39 -0.05 6.20
N LEU A 203 -10.45 0.88 5.95
CA LEU A 203 -9.03 0.56 5.84
C LEU A 203 -8.49 -0.08 7.13
N TRP A 204 -8.78 0.49 8.29
CA TRP A 204 -8.33 -0.07 9.57
C TRP A 204 -8.88 -1.46 9.80
N PHE A 205 -10.20 -1.64 9.59
CA PHE A 205 -10.85 -2.95 9.71
C PHE A 205 -10.25 -3.99 8.76
N GLY A 206 -10.06 -3.64 7.50
CA GLY A 206 -9.45 -4.52 6.49
C GLY A 206 -7.98 -4.85 6.79
N TRP A 207 -7.27 -3.93 7.47
CA TRP A 207 -5.86 -4.12 7.80
C TRP A 207 -5.60 -5.24 8.81
N PHE A 208 -6.59 -5.63 9.58
CA PHE A 208 -6.49 -6.85 10.39
C PHE A 208 -6.34 -8.09 9.51
N GLY A 209 -7.08 -8.17 8.41
CA GLY A 209 -6.88 -9.21 7.39
C GLY A 209 -5.56 -9.04 6.64
N PHE A 210 -5.18 -7.80 6.34
CA PHE A 210 -3.94 -7.50 5.64
C PHE A 210 -2.71 -7.98 6.43
N ASN A 211 -2.57 -7.60 7.68
CA ASN A 211 -1.43 -7.96 8.53
C ASN A 211 -1.58 -9.34 9.17
N ALA A 212 -2.64 -9.59 9.93
CA ALA A 212 -2.79 -10.86 10.62
C ALA A 212 -3.09 -12.03 9.66
N GLY A 213 -3.70 -11.75 8.50
CA GLY A 213 -3.83 -12.73 7.42
C GLY A 213 -2.51 -13.18 6.83
N SER A 214 -1.47 -12.34 6.88
CA SER A 214 -0.13 -12.67 6.36
C SER A 214 0.60 -13.76 7.17
N ALA A 215 0.09 -14.12 8.35
CA ALA A 215 0.49 -15.34 9.04
C ALA A 215 0.04 -16.61 8.30
N LEU A 216 -0.82 -16.50 7.30
CA LEU A 216 -1.40 -17.58 6.48
C LEU A 216 -2.06 -18.70 7.31
N GLY A 217 -2.50 -18.39 8.52
CA GLY A 217 -3.17 -19.33 9.42
C GLY A 217 -3.66 -18.67 10.70
N ALA A 218 -4.66 -19.29 11.35
CA ALA A 218 -5.19 -18.87 12.63
C ALA A 218 -4.29 -19.36 13.78
N ASN A 219 -3.18 -18.65 13.99
CA ASN A 219 -2.13 -19.05 14.95
C ASN A 219 -1.70 -17.86 15.84
N GLY A 220 -0.73 -18.11 16.74
CA GLY A 220 -0.22 -17.08 17.66
C GLY A 220 0.40 -15.88 16.95
N GLN A 221 1.05 -16.08 15.79
CA GLN A 221 1.60 -14.98 14.99
C GLN A 221 0.51 -14.10 14.38
N ALA A 222 -0.62 -14.68 13.95
CA ALA A 222 -1.79 -13.92 13.50
C ALA A 222 -2.37 -13.08 14.64
N ALA A 223 -2.50 -13.64 15.85
CA ALA A 223 -2.99 -12.90 17.01
C ALA A 223 -2.06 -11.76 17.41
N GLN A 224 -0.73 -11.97 17.36
CA GLN A 224 0.26 -10.92 17.62
C GLN A 224 0.19 -9.82 16.55
N ALA A 225 0.16 -10.18 15.27
CA ALA A 225 0.04 -9.21 14.18
C ALA A 225 -1.25 -8.39 14.27
N PHE A 226 -2.36 -9.00 14.72
CA PHE A 226 -3.61 -8.29 14.98
C PHE A 226 -3.46 -7.22 16.06
N MET A 227 -2.88 -7.58 17.22
CA MET A 227 -2.64 -6.65 18.32
C MET A 227 -1.68 -5.54 17.92
N ASN A 228 -0.58 -5.87 17.23
CA ASN A 228 0.40 -4.91 16.77
C ASN A 228 -0.22 -3.89 15.80
N THR A 229 -1.08 -4.35 14.90
CA THR A 229 -1.83 -3.51 13.95
C THR A 229 -2.74 -2.53 14.67
N PHE A 230 -3.48 -3.01 15.67
CA PHE A 230 -4.36 -2.18 16.48
C PHE A 230 -3.60 -1.09 17.23
N LEU A 231 -2.53 -1.47 17.95
CA LEU A 231 -1.76 -0.57 18.80
C LEU A 231 -1.00 0.50 18.00
N ALA A 232 -0.35 0.10 16.90
CA ALA A 232 0.44 1.03 16.10
C ALA A 232 -0.43 2.08 15.41
N ALA A 233 -1.60 1.69 14.90
CA ALA A 233 -2.55 2.62 14.30
C ALA A 233 -3.05 3.66 15.32
N ALA A 234 -3.45 3.20 16.51
CA ALA A 234 -3.90 4.08 17.58
C ALA A 234 -2.79 5.04 18.05
N ALA A 235 -1.57 4.53 18.24
CA ALA A 235 -0.43 5.33 18.67
C ALA A 235 -0.02 6.38 17.63
N ALA A 236 -0.05 6.04 16.35
CA ALA A 236 0.30 6.97 15.28
C ALA A 236 -0.77 8.06 15.09
N GLY A 237 -2.05 7.71 15.17
CA GLY A 237 -3.15 8.68 15.20
C GLY A 237 -3.01 9.66 16.35
N LEU A 238 -2.72 9.17 17.55
CA LEU A 238 -2.47 10.02 18.73
C LEU A 238 -1.26 10.95 18.53
N ALA A 239 -0.14 10.41 18.02
CA ALA A 239 1.05 11.23 17.78
C ALA A 239 0.76 12.35 16.78
N TRP A 240 0.04 12.07 15.71
CA TRP A 240 -0.30 13.05 14.68
C TRP A 240 -1.17 14.17 15.22
N ILE A 241 -2.29 13.85 15.89
CA ILE A 241 -3.20 14.86 16.44
C ILE A 241 -2.55 15.71 17.55
N LEU A 242 -1.67 15.12 18.36
CA LEU A 242 -0.94 15.87 19.39
C LEU A 242 0.07 16.85 18.76
N ILE A 243 0.73 16.46 17.67
CA ILE A 243 1.63 17.34 16.93
C ILE A 243 0.85 18.49 16.28
N GLU A 244 -0.27 18.22 15.62
CA GLU A 244 -1.14 19.25 15.04
C GLU A 244 -1.64 20.21 16.12
N TRP A 245 -2.13 19.66 17.23
CA TRP A 245 -2.64 20.49 18.33
C TRP A 245 -1.57 21.44 18.86
N LYS A 246 -0.34 20.94 19.06
CA LYS A 246 0.76 21.79 19.54
C LYS A 246 1.24 22.79 18.49
N ARG A 247 1.28 22.41 17.21
CA ARG A 247 1.86 23.20 16.13
C ARG A 247 0.86 24.17 15.52
N ASP A 248 -0.36 23.69 15.26
CA ASP A 248 -1.38 24.39 14.48
C ASP A 248 -2.53 24.92 15.37
N GLY A 249 -2.53 24.61 16.68
CA GLY A 249 -3.50 25.06 17.67
C GLY A 249 -4.77 24.21 17.79
N HIS A 250 -5.01 23.28 16.88
CA HIS A 250 -6.17 22.38 16.88
C HIS A 250 -5.87 21.05 16.18
N PRO A 251 -6.41 19.94 16.67
CA PRO A 251 -6.35 18.65 15.98
C PRO A 251 -7.39 18.61 14.85
N THR A 252 -7.11 17.85 13.79
CA THR A 252 -8.04 17.70 12.67
C THR A 252 -8.48 16.25 12.48
N ASN A 253 -9.69 16.03 11.94
CA ASN A 253 -10.13 14.70 11.54
C ASN A 253 -9.26 14.13 10.41
N LEU A 254 -8.80 14.99 9.50
CA LEU A 254 -7.87 14.58 8.44
C LEU A 254 -6.53 14.11 9.02
N GLY A 255 -6.01 14.84 10.02
CA GLY A 255 -4.79 14.45 10.73
C GLY A 255 -4.94 13.13 11.48
N ALA A 256 -6.08 12.93 12.15
CA ALA A 256 -6.40 11.66 12.80
C ALA A 256 -6.44 10.51 11.78
N ALA A 257 -7.14 10.69 10.67
CA ALA A 257 -7.26 9.71 9.59
C ALA A 257 -5.88 9.37 8.98
N SER A 258 -5.10 10.39 8.63
CA SER A 258 -3.75 10.23 8.06
C SER A 258 -2.79 9.56 9.05
N GLY A 259 -2.87 9.92 10.34
CA GLY A 259 -2.06 9.32 11.38
C GLY A 259 -2.38 7.84 11.60
N ILE A 260 -3.67 7.47 11.63
CA ILE A 260 -4.11 6.07 11.68
C ILE A 260 -3.51 5.28 10.51
N VAL A 261 -3.66 5.78 9.27
CA VAL A 261 -3.12 5.11 8.09
C VAL A 261 -1.59 5.03 8.14
N ALA A 262 -0.90 6.09 8.60
CA ALA A 262 0.56 6.05 8.76
C ALA A 262 1.03 4.96 9.73
N GLY A 263 0.31 4.76 10.84
CA GLY A 263 0.58 3.67 11.79
C GLY A 263 0.33 2.28 11.20
N LEU A 264 -0.77 2.12 10.46
CA LEU A 264 -1.08 0.88 9.74
C LEU A 264 0.00 0.54 8.71
N VAL A 265 0.44 1.52 7.94
CA VAL A 265 1.55 1.38 6.97
C VAL A 265 2.85 0.98 7.64
N ALA A 266 3.24 1.68 8.72
CA ALA A 266 4.52 1.44 9.37
C ALA A 266 4.60 0.12 10.12
N ILE A 267 3.48 -0.37 10.68
CA ILE A 267 3.46 -1.68 11.33
C ILE A 267 3.43 -2.83 10.34
N THR A 268 2.99 -2.61 9.11
CA THR A 268 2.82 -3.65 8.09
C THR A 268 4.06 -4.53 7.91
N PRO A 269 5.29 -4.02 7.76
CA PRO A 269 6.46 -4.88 7.62
C PRO A 269 6.85 -5.59 8.91
N ALA A 270 6.45 -5.09 10.06
CA ALA A 270 6.86 -5.53 11.38
C ALA A 270 5.80 -6.35 12.12
N ALA A 271 4.56 -6.38 11.64
CA ALA A 271 3.39 -6.82 12.40
C ALA A 271 3.53 -8.21 13.03
N GLY A 272 4.18 -9.15 12.34
CA GLY A 272 4.40 -10.52 12.84
C GLY A 272 5.77 -10.73 13.48
N PHE A 273 6.61 -9.70 13.60
CA PHE A 273 8.00 -9.83 14.04
C PHE A 273 8.35 -9.01 15.29
N VAL A 274 7.40 -8.26 15.83
CA VAL A 274 7.62 -7.42 17.01
C VAL A 274 6.60 -7.72 18.11
N SER A 275 6.97 -7.43 19.35
CA SER A 275 6.15 -7.74 20.53
C SER A 275 6.08 -6.60 21.55
N GLY A 276 5.33 -6.81 22.61
CA GLY A 276 5.24 -5.94 23.77
C GLY A 276 4.83 -4.51 23.45
N ALA A 277 5.67 -3.53 23.81
CA ALA A 277 5.43 -2.10 23.55
C ALA A 277 5.97 -1.64 22.19
N SER A 278 6.68 -2.48 21.43
CA SER A 278 7.30 -2.12 20.17
C SER A 278 6.33 -1.52 19.15
N PRO A 279 5.10 -2.05 18.94
CA PRO A 279 4.14 -1.46 18.02
C PRO A 279 3.71 -0.04 18.41
N ILE A 280 3.67 0.28 19.71
CA ILE A 280 3.37 1.64 20.20
C ILE A 280 4.49 2.60 19.76
N TRP A 281 5.75 2.24 19.95
CA TRP A 281 6.89 3.05 19.53
C TRP A 281 6.95 3.21 18.03
N ILE A 282 6.74 2.13 17.26
CA ILE A 282 6.67 2.19 15.80
C ILE A 282 5.57 3.16 15.38
N GLY A 283 4.38 3.06 15.98
CA GLY A 283 3.26 3.95 15.69
C GLY A 283 3.56 5.42 16.01
N LEU A 284 4.08 5.72 17.20
CA LEU A 284 4.42 7.09 17.61
C LEU A 284 5.46 7.71 16.66
N ILE A 285 6.53 6.97 16.33
CA ILE A 285 7.59 7.43 15.43
C ILE A 285 7.03 7.66 14.03
N ALA A 286 6.23 6.72 13.50
CA ALA A 286 5.64 6.82 12.18
C ALA A 286 4.64 7.96 12.08
N GLY A 287 3.74 8.12 13.06
CA GLY A 287 2.79 9.21 13.11
C GLY A 287 3.48 10.57 13.09
N ALA A 288 4.55 10.73 13.88
CA ALA A 288 5.35 11.94 13.89
C ALA A 288 6.08 12.15 12.55
N ALA A 289 6.79 11.14 12.04
CA ALA A 289 7.56 11.24 10.81
C ALA A 289 6.66 11.59 9.61
N CYS A 290 5.52 10.90 9.44
CA CYS A 290 4.59 11.15 8.34
C CYS A 290 3.90 12.52 8.47
N CYS A 291 3.53 12.96 9.68
CA CYS A 291 2.95 14.29 9.92
C CYS A 291 3.86 15.43 9.43
N TYR A 292 5.18 15.27 9.52
CA TYR A 292 6.12 16.23 8.93
C TYR A 292 6.39 15.95 7.45
N ALA A 293 6.44 14.68 7.04
CA ALA A 293 6.76 14.27 5.68
C ALA A 293 5.74 14.73 4.64
N VAL A 294 4.45 14.76 4.96
CA VAL A 294 3.41 15.25 4.03
C VAL A 294 3.61 16.71 3.63
N ARG A 295 4.36 17.49 4.40
CA ARG A 295 4.70 18.89 4.09
C ARG A 295 5.91 19.02 3.14
N LEU A 296 6.70 17.93 2.96
CA LEU A 296 7.89 17.97 2.10
C LEU A 296 7.53 18.26 0.65
N LYS A 297 6.34 17.88 0.19
CA LYS A 297 5.85 18.20 -1.15
C LYS A 297 5.89 19.70 -1.44
N ASN A 298 5.49 20.53 -0.49
CA ASN A 298 5.52 21.99 -0.63
C ASN A 298 6.96 22.54 -0.64
N ARG A 299 7.85 21.95 0.18
CA ARG A 299 9.26 22.37 0.26
C ARG A 299 10.06 22.01 -0.99
N TYR A 300 9.85 20.80 -1.53
CA TYR A 300 10.58 20.30 -2.69
C TYR A 300 9.84 20.52 -4.02
N GLY A 301 8.63 21.00 -3.98
CA GLY A 301 7.90 21.42 -5.17
C GLY A 301 7.36 20.29 -6.05
N PHE A 302 7.02 19.13 -5.47
CA PHE A 302 6.31 18.05 -6.15
C PHE A 302 4.86 17.96 -5.68
N ASP A 303 3.91 17.82 -6.60
CA ASP A 303 2.49 17.81 -6.28
C ASP A 303 1.97 16.38 -6.09
N ASP A 304 2.19 15.82 -4.91
CA ASP A 304 1.56 14.61 -4.42
C ASP A 304 0.18 14.98 -3.85
N ALA A 305 -0.88 14.67 -4.62
CA ALA A 305 -2.20 15.23 -4.36
C ALA A 305 -2.75 14.84 -2.98
N LEU A 306 -2.69 13.58 -2.62
CA LEU A 306 -3.31 13.02 -1.41
C LEU A 306 -2.29 12.36 -0.47
N ASP A 307 -1.07 12.89 -0.43
CA ASP A 307 -0.01 12.55 0.55
C ASP A 307 0.51 11.11 0.50
N VAL A 308 0.47 10.46 -0.68
CA VAL A 308 0.92 9.07 -0.87
C VAL A 308 2.41 8.91 -0.53
N VAL A 309 3.24 9.85 -0.97
CA VAL A 309 4.69 9.85 -0.66
C VAL A 309 4.91 10.01 0.85
N GLY A 310 4.23 10.99 1.45
CA GLY A 310 4.39 11.29 2.88
C GLY A 310 3.93 10.16 3.80
N VAL A 311 2.87 9.46 3.45
CA VAL A 311 2.27 8.41 4.27
C VAL A 311 2.81 7.03 3.91
N HIS A 312 2.76 6.63 2.62
CA HIS A 312 3.12 5.25 2.25
C HIS A 312 4.63 5.08 2.06
N PHE A 313 5.33 5.99 1.35
CA PHE A 313 6.77 5.87 1.20
C PHE A 313 7.49 6.05 2.54
N VAL A 314 7.23 7.18 3.22
CA VAL A 314 7.93 7.47 4.49
C VAL A 314 7.49 6.51 5.59
N GLY A 315 6.20 6.23 5.74
CA GLY A 315 5.69 5.30 6.74
C GLY A 315 6.21 3.88 6.55
N GLY A 316 6.19 3.35 5.31
CA GLY A 316 6.72 2.03 4.99
C GLY A 316 8.22 1.92 5.24
N LEU A 317 8.99 2.95 4.83
CA LEU A 317 10.44 3.01 5.06
C LEU A 317 10.77 3.05 6.56
N VAL A 318 10.08 3.91 7.32
CA VAL A 318 10.26 4.00 8.78
C VAL A 318 9.94 2.66 9.44
N GLY A 319 8.79 2.05 9.11
CA GLY A 319 8.40 0.77 9.68
C GLY A 319 9.39 -0.36 9.35
N SER A 320 9.81 -0.46 8.09
CA SER A 320 10.77 -1.47 7.66
C SER A 320 12.14 -1.31 8.35
N LEU A 321 12.65 -0.09 8.49
CA LEU A 321 13.92 0.16 9.19
C LEU A 321 13.82 -0.12 10.69
N LEU A 322 12.67 0.17 11.30
CA LEU A 322 12.45 -0.07 12.74
C LEU A 322 12.41 -1.57 13.09
N ILE A 323 12.20 -2.48 12.13
CA ILE A 323 12.41 -3.93 12.34
C ILE A 323 13.85 -4.20 12.79
N GLY A 324 14.83 -3.51 12.23
CA GLY A 324 16.23 -3.64 12.61
C GLY A 324 16.52 -3.35 14.09
N PHE A 325 15.60 -2.69 14.78
CA PHE A 325 15.68 -2.39 16.21
C PHE A 325 14.77 -3.29 17.04
N PHE A 326 13.54 -3.56 16.58
CA PHE A 326 12.46 -4.13 17.38
C PHE A 326 12.11 -5.58 17.04
N ALA A 327 12.79 -6.24 16.09
CA ALA A 327 12.52 -7.64 15.75
C ALA A 327 12.80 -8.56 16.96
N ASP A 328 11.77 -9.29 17.38
CA ASP A 328 11.76 -10.15 18.55
C ASP A 328 11.91 -11.62 18.09
N PRO A 329 12.98 -12.34 18.51
CA PRO A 329 13.26 -13.69 18.06
C PRO A 329 12.16 -14.70 18.44
N ASP A 330 11.39 -14.45 19.48
CA ASP A 330 10.32 -15.35 19.91
C ASP A 330 9.17 -15.44 18.89
N PHE A 331 9.10 -14.48 17.94
CA PHE A 331 8.07 -14.42 16.88
C PHE A 331 8.55 -14.92 15.52
N PHE A 332 9.77 -15.45 15.42
CA PHE A 332 10.28 -16.07 14.18
C PHE A 332 10.00 -17.58 14.08
N ALA A 333 9.33 -18.17 15.06
CA ALA A 333 9.09 -19.59 15.13
C ALA A 333 8.37 -20.11 13.88
N GLY A 334 9.04 -21.00 13.13
CA GLY A 334 8.54 -21.62 11.91
C GLY A 334 8.96 -20.95 10.60
N VAL A 335 9.71 -19.87 10.63
CA VAL A 335 10.24 -19.23 9.42
C VAL A 335 11.70 -19.70 9.20
N VAL A 336 11.91 -20.45 8.13
CA VAL A 336 13.21 -21.04 7.77
C VAL A 336 14.02 -20.06 6.94
N ALA A 337 14.74 -19.14 7.58
CA ALA A 337 15.71 -18.30 6.90
C ALA A 337 16.74 -17.72 7.88
N PRO A 338 17.81 -17.07 7.44
CA PRO A 338 18.84 -16.52 8.31
C PRO A 338 18.32 -15.27 9.05
N PHE A 339 17.24 -15.44 9.82
CA PHE A 339 16.62 -14.35 10.57
C PHE A 339 17.51 -13.94 11.73
N ARG A 340 17.45 -12.65 12.04
CA ARG A 340 18.24 -12.02 13.09
C ARG A 340 17.34 -11.17 13.94
N GLU A 341 17.69 -11.17 15.22
CA GLU A 341 17.07 -10.31 16.20
C GLU A 341 17.34 -8.84 15.92
N GLY A 342 16.41 -7.98 16.30
CA GLY A 342 16.61 -6.54 16.32
C GLY A 342 17.61 -6.12 17.41
N LEU A 343 18.15 -4.92 17.25
CA LEU A 343 19.20 -4.40 18.15
C LEU A 343 18.77 -4.41 19.61
N PHE A 344 17.50 -4.18 19.92
CA PHE A 344 16.99 -4.17 21.30
C PHE A 344 16.70 -5.55 21.86
N TYR A 345 16.79 -6.60 21.04
CA TYR A 345 16.56 -8.00 21.40
C TYR A 345 17.86 -8.85 21.32
N GLY A 346 19.02 -8.22 21.46
CA GLY A 346 20.30 -8.92 21.46
C GLY A 346 20.98 -9.05 20.09
N GLY A 347 20.33 -8.54 19.04
CA GLY A 347 20.87 -8.50 17.70
C GLY A 347 21.95 -7.42 17.49
N ASN A 348 22.34 -7.25 16.24
CA ASN A 348 23.29 -6.25 15.80
C ASN A 348 22.77 -5.45 14.60
N LEU A 349 23.57 -4.52 14.06
CA LEU A 349 23.16 -3.65 12.94
C LEU A 349 23.00 -4.40 11.61
N ARG A 350 23.23 -5.71 11.53
CA ARG A 350 23.15 -6.45 10.27
C ARG A 350 21.72 -6.51 9.74
N LEU A 351 20.72 -6.77 10.61
CA LEU A 351 19.32 -6.75 10.20
C LEU A 351 18.92 -5.36 9.66
N LEU A 352 19.31 -4.28 10.34
CA LEU A 352 19.09 -2.93 9.86
C LEU A 352 19.75 -2.70 8.47
N GLY A 353 20.93 -3.24 8.25
CA GLY A 353 21.61 -3.20 6.96
C GLY A 353 20.86 -3.95 5.85
N GLU A 354 20.32 -5.15 6.14
CA GLU A 354 19.51 -5.91 5.17
C GLU A 354 18.17 -5.20 4.88
N GLN A 355 17.54 -4.59 5.88
CA GLN A 355 16.35 -3.76 5.68
C GLN A 355 16.64 -2.54 4.81
N ALA A 356 17.76 -1.84 5.07
CA ALA A 356 18.17 -0.69 4.27
C ALA A 356 18.47 -1.09 2.81
N LEU A 357 19.13 -2.25 2.59
CA LEU A 357 19.37 -2.79 1.27
C LEU A 357 18.07 -3.12 0.53
N ALA A 358 17.15 -3.85 1.17
CA ALA A 358 15.88 -4.24 0.56
C ALA A 358 15.05 -3.02 0.14
N ASN A 359 14.96 -2.02 1.03
CA ASN A 359 14.28 -0.77 0.70
C ASN A 359 15.02 0.01 -0.39
N GLY A 360 16.34 0.08 -0.35
CA GLY A 360 17.15 0.75 -1.39
C GLY A 360 16.93 0.14 -2.78
N VAL A 361 16.90 -1.19 -2.86
CA VAL A 361 16.60 -1.92 -4.11
C VAL A 361 15.17 -1.61 -4.59
N ALA A 362 14.18 -1.69 -3.71
CA ALA A 362 12.79 -1.39 -4.06
C ALA A 362 12.64 0.07 -4.53
N ILE A 363 13.28 1.02 -3.86
CA ILE A 363 13.28 2.44 -4.23
C ILE A 363 13.84 2.64 -5.65
N VAL A 364 15.03 2.11 -5.91
CA VAL A 364 15.69 2.30 -7.22
C VAL A 364 14.89 1.65 -8.34
N TRP A 365 14.48 0.40 -8.15
CA TRP A 365 13.73 -0.35 -9.17
C TRP A 365 12.38 0.30 -9.46
N SER A 366 11.59 0.56 -8.43
CA SER A 366 10.25 1.13 -8.57
C SER A 366 10.31 2.54 -9.17
N PHE A 367 11.19 3.40 -8.68
CA PHE A 367 11.33 4.75 -9.20
C PHE A 367 11.73 4.75 -10.69
N ALA A 368 12.80 4.02 -11.04
CA ALA A 368 13.33 4.02 -12.41
C ALA A 368 12.31 3.48 -13.41
N LEU A 369 11.69 2.33 -13.12
CA LEU A 369 10.72 1.75 -14.03
C LEU A 369 9.41 2.56 -14.09
N THR A 370 8.91 3.05 -12.97
CA THR A 370 7.72 3.92 -12.97
C THR A 370 7.96 5.19 -13.78
N PHE A 371 9.11 5.82 -13.58
CA PHE A 371 9.48 7.02 -14.35
C PHE A 371 9.56 6.71 -15.85
N GLY A 372 10.18 5.58 -16.23
CA GLY A 372 10.26 5.12 -17.62
C GLY A 372 8.89 4.84 -18.23
N ILE A 373 8.03 4.11 -17.52
CA ILE A 373 6.64 3.82 -17.97
C ILE A 373 5.87 5.14 -18.17
N MET A 374 5.93 6.06 -17.22
CA MET A 374 5.23 7.33 -17.29
C MET A 374 5.74 8.22 -18.46
N ILE A 375 7.05 8.23 -18.72
CA ILE A 375 7.62 8.93 -19.87
C ILE A 375 7.15 8.30 -21.19
N LEU A 376 7.12 6.97 -21.27
CA LEU A 376 6.63 6.27 -22.46
C LEU A 376 5.16 6.60 -22.73
N LEU A 377 4.31 6.51 -21.71
CA LEU A 377 2.90 6.86 -21.81
C LEU A 377 2.70 8.35 -22.19
N LYS A 378 3.52 9.23 -21.61
CA LYS A 378 3.47 10.67 -21.94
C LYS A 378 3.79 10.94 -23.41
N LYS A 379 4.75 10.22 -23.98
CA LYS A 379 5.18 10.38 -25.37
C LYS A 379 4.25 9.72 -26.40
N THR A 380 3.44 8.74 -25.98
CA THR A 380 2.58 7.96 -26.88
C THR A 380 1.12 8.44 -26.83
N ILE A 381 0.46 8.30 -25.70
CA ILE A 381 -0.98 8.60 -25.56
C ILE A 381 -1.26 9.86 -24.73
N GLY A 382 -0.22 10.44 -24.11
CA GLY A 382 -0.35 11.50 -23.13
C GLY A 382 -0.84 10.97 -21.79
N VAL A 383 -0.32 11.51 -20.68
CA VAL A 383 -0.67 11.08 -19.31
C VAL A 383 -1.61 12.03 -18.60
N ARG A 384 -1.71 13.28 -19.06
CA ARG A 384 -2.49 14.35 -18.42
C ARG A 384 -3.74 14.66 -19.23
N VAL A 385 -4.84 14.93 -18.54
CA VAL A 385 -6.08 15.41 -19.16
C VAL A 385 -5.90 16.81 -19.75
N GLU A 386 -6.79 17.20 -20.65
CA GLU A 386 -6.83 18.56 -21.18
C GLU A 386 -7.16 19.58 -20.08
N VAL A 387 -6.69 20.80 -20.24
CA VAL A 387 -6.83 21.88 -19.24
C VAL A 387 -8.31 22.14 -18.91
N GLU A 388 -9.19 22.05 -19.90
CA GLU A 388 -10.63 22.20 -19.71
C GLU A 388 -11.24 21.09 -18.87
N ALA A 389 -10.83 19.84 -19.07
CA ALA A 389 -11.29 18.71 -18.27
C ALA A 389 -10.82 18.84 -16.80
N GLU A 390 -9.59 19.27 -16.57
CA GLU A 390 -9.09 19.55 -15.21
C GLU A 390 -9.88 20.70 -14.54
N ALA A 391 -10.32 21.68 -15.32
CA ALA A 391 -11.12 22.79 -14.81
C ALA A 391 -12.57 22.44 -14.57
N THR A 392 -13.20 21.66 -15.45
CA THR A 392 -14.62 21.26 -15.38
C THR A 392 -14.85 20.16 -14.35
N GLY A 393 -13.92 19.22 -14.24
CA GLY A 393 -14.01 18.03 -13.39
C GLY A 393 -13.94 16.74 -14.20
N LEU A 394 -13.23 15.77 -13.65
CA LEU A 394 -12.92 14.52 -14.35
C LEU A 394 -14.12 13.56 -14.39
N ASP A 395 -15.05 13.65 -13.44
CA ASP A 395 -16.24 12.80 -13.40
C ASP A 395 -17.08 12.99 -14.67
N LEU A 396 -17.39 14.23 -15.00
CA LEU A 396 -18.14 14.55 -16.21
C LEU A 396 -17.29 14.37 -17.48
N ALA A 397 -16.05 14.84 -17.46
CA ALA A 397 -15.21 14.87 -18.64
C ALA A 397 -14.74 13.49 -19.12
N LEU A 398 -14.52 12.53 -18.19
CA LEU A 398 -13.98 11.21 -18.50
C LEU A 398 -15.02 10.09 -18.41
N HIS A 399 -16.05 10.25 -17.57
CA HIS A 399 -17.02 9.19 -17.28
C HIS A 399 -18.45 9.57 -17.65
N GLY A 400 -18.73 10.85 -17.96
CA GLY A 400 -20.09 11.32 -18.29
C GLY A 400 -21.05 11.29 -17.10
N GLU A 401 -20.51 11.26 -15.86
CA GLU A 401 -21.27 11.10 -14.63
C GLU A 401 -21.01 12.26 -13.66
N THR A 402 -21.93 12.42 -12.70
CA THR A 402 -21.78 13.37 -11.59
C THR A 402 -22.08 12.65 -10.27
N ALA A 403 -21.20 12.82 -9.29
CA ALA A 403 -21.32 12.16 -7.98
C ALA A 403 -22.53 12.67 -7.18
N TYR A 404 -22.83 13.96 -7.30
CA TYR A 404 -23.87 14.61 -6.51
C TYR A 404 -24.80 15.41 -7.43
N HIS A 405 -26.08 15.07 -7.38
CA HIS A 405 -27.09 15.91 -8.00
C HIS A 405 -27.49 17.00 -7.00
N SER A 406 -27.19 18.26 -7.32
CA SER A 406 -27.81 19.38 -6.63
C SER A 406 -29.30 19.28 -6.94
N GLY A 407 -30.10 18.73 -6.00
CA GLY A 407 -31.54 18.75 -6.11
C GLY A 407 -32.00 20.18 -6.25
N GLY A 408 -32.37 20.58 -7.44
CA GLY A 408 -33.16 21.79 -7.61
C GLY A 408 -34.40 21.62 -6.78
N LEU A 409 -34.57 22.48 -5.80
CA LEU A 409 -35.90 22.71 -5.24
C LEU A 409 -36.77 23.18 -6.40
N HIS A 410 -37.56 22.26 -6.97
CA HIS A 410 -38.69 22.61 -7.85
C HIS A 410 -39.88 22.98 -6.98
#